data_106fae6396f7df266eb1b086663a90d1
#
_entry.id   106fae6396f7df266eb1b086663a90d1
#
_cell.length_a   1.000
_cell.length_b   1.000
_cell.length_c   1.000
_cell.angle_alpha   90.00
_cell.angle_beta   90.00
_cell.angle_gamma   90.00
#
_symmetry.space_group_name_H-M   'P 1'
#
loop_
_entity.id
_entity.type
_entity.pdbx_description
1 polymer ?
#
loop_
_entity_poly.entity_id
_entity_poly.type
_entity_poly.pdbx_seq_one_letter_code
_entity_poly.pdbx_strand_id
1 'polypeptide(L)'
;MIRTVALVGHAGSGKTTLTEALLYKTGAKERRGRVEEGTTTTDYTPEAKLHRTTVRTGVAPLRFRGHRVFLLDAPGSGDFVGEIRGALEAADAALVAVSAEAGVQVGTERAWTVAERLGLPRMVVVTKLDKGGDYYALLEDLRSTLGPILPIDLPLYEGGERVGPMD
;
A
#
# COMPACT_ATOMS: atom_id res chain seq x y z
N MET A 1 1.38 8.51 -21.10
CA MET A 1 2.56 7.96 -20.38
C MET A 1 2.12 6.68 -19.65
N ILE A 2 3.02 5.70 -19.53
CA ILE A 2 2.78 4.47 -18.74
C ILE A 2 3.65 4.55 -17.49
N ARG A 3 3.10 4.12 -16.35
CA ARG A 3 3.82 4.01 -15.07
C ARG A 3 3.45 2.72 -14.36
N THR A 4 4.42 2.14 -13.70
CA THR A 4 4.24 0.96 -12.86
C THR A 4 4.58 1.32 -11.41
N VAL A 5 3.70 1.02 -10.47
CA VAL A 5 3.87 1.32 -9.05
C VAL A 5 3.73 0.04 -8.25
N ALA A 6 4.76 -0.32 -7.49
CA ALA A 6 4.71 -1.45 -6.58
C ALA A 6 4.08 -1.03 -5.25
N LEU A 7 3.00 -1.69 -4.85
CA LEU A 7 2.43 -1.61 -3.50
C LEU A 7 3.09 -2.67 -2.63
N VAL A 8 3.86 -2.22 -1.67
CA VAL A 8 4.63 -3.07 -0.75
C VAL A 8 4.37 -2.69 0.71
N GLY A 9 4.86 -3.45 1.65
CA GLY A 9 4.67 -3.25 3.08
C GLY A 9 4.29 -4.54 3.79
N HIS A 10 4.14 -4.49 5.11
CA HIS A 10 3.87 -5.67 5.94
C HIS A 10 2.53 -6.34 5.61
N ALA A 11 2.37 -7.60 5.99
CA ALA A 11 1.09 -8.32 5.89
C ALA A 11 0.01 -7.58 6.69
N GLY A 12 -1.20 -7.46 6.12
CA GLY A 12 -2.29 -6.76 6.77
C GLY A 12 -2.19 -5.22 6.78
N SER A 13 -1.19 -4.61 6.14
CA SER A 13 -1.08 -3.14 6.05
C SER A 13 -2.08 -2.48 5.08
N GLY A 14 -3.01 -3.22 4.48
CA GLY A 14 -4.09 -2.68 3.65
C GLY A 14 -3.74 -2.46 2.17
N LYS A 15 -2.65 -3.03 1.65
CA LYS A 15 -2.23 -2.93 0.23
C LYS A 15 -3.34 -3.27 -0.75
N THR A 16 -3.87 -4.49 -0.67
CA THR A 16 -4.95 -4.97 -1.54
C THR A 16 -6.22 -4.13 -1.41
N THR A 17 -6.56 -3.70 -0.18
CA THR A 17 -7.69 -2.79 0.08
C THR A 17 -7.49 -1.43 -0.59
N LEU A 18 -6.26 -0.90 -0.57
CA LEU A 18 -5.89 0.33 -1.25
C LEU A 18 -5.95 0.17 -2.77
N THR A 19 -5.42 -0.95 -3.30
CA THR A 19 -5.53 -1.29 -4.72
C THR A 19 -6.98 -1.27 -5.19
N GLU A 20 -7.88 -1.92 -4.47
CA GLU A 20 -9.31 -1.94 -4.78
C GLU A 20 -9.96 -0.55 -4.70
N ALA A 21 -9.55 0.27 -3.71
CA ALA A 21 -10.03 1.64 -3.59
C ALA A 21 -9.60 2.52 -4.77
N LEU A 22 -8.36 2.38 -5.22
CA LEU A 22 -7.83 3.11 -6.38
C LEU A 22 -8.50 2.66 -7.69
N LEU A 23 -8.71 1.36 -7.90
CA LEU A 23 -9.45 0.84 -9.06
C LEU A 23 -10.88 1.37 -9.11
N TYR A 24 -11.58 1.37 -7.99
CA TYR A 24 -12.93 1.91 -7.89
C TYR A 24 -12.96 3.43 -8.12
N LYS A 25 -12.09 4.19 -7.46
CA LYS A 25 -12.03 5.66 -7.54
C LYS A 25 -11.70 6.15 -8.95
N THR A 26 -10.90 5.40 -9.71
CA THR A 26 -10.52 5.74 -11.09
C THR A 26 -11.49 5.21 -12.14
N GLY A 27 -12.56 4.55 -11.72
CA GLY A 27 -13.56 3.96 -12.63
C GLY A 27 -13.08 2.71 -13.39
N ALA A 28 -11.90 2.17 -13.01
CA ALA A 28 -11.41 0.91 -13.58
C ALA A 28 -12.22 -0.30 -13.12
N LYS A 29 -12.99 -0.14 -12.03
CA LYS A 29 -13.88 -1.15 -11.47
C LYS A 29 -15.17 -0.46 -10.98
N GLU A 30 -16.31 -1.04 -11.29
CA GLU A 30 -17.62 -0.48 -10.91
C GLU A 30 -17.97 -0.70 -9.43
N ARG A 31 -17.42 -1.76 -8.82
CA ARG A 31 -17.66 -2.13 -7.43
C ARG A 31 -16.35 -2.47 -6.72
N ARG A 32 -16.14 -1.91 -5.55
CA ARG A 32 -14.97 -2.19 -4.72
C ARG A 32 -15.00 -3.64 -4.22
N GLY A 33 -13.94 -4.39 -4.48
CA GLY A 33 -13.76 -5.74 -3.93
C GLY A 33 -13.36 -5.71 -2.45
N ARG A 34 -13.57 -6.83 -1.76
CA ARG A 34 -13.22 -7.02 -0.35
C ARG A 34 -12.41 -8.29 -0.18
N VAL A 35 -11.34 -8.21 0.60
CA VAL A 35 -10.45 -9.36 0.88
C VAL A 35 -11.23 -10.45 1.60
N GLU A 36 -12.07 -10.07 2.56
CA GLU A 36 -12.90 -10.99 3.37
C GLU A 36 -13.89 -11.79 2.53
N GLU A 37 -14.35 -11.20 1.41
CA GLU A 37 -15.29 -11.81 0.47
C GLU A 37 -14.60 -12.54 -0.68
N GLY A 38 -13.26 -12.45 -0.80
CA GLY A 38 -12.49 -13.02 -1.90
C GLY A 38 -12.83 -12.41 -3.27
N THR A 39 -13.30 -11.14 -3.29
CA THR A 39 -13.77 -10.43 -4.50
C THR A 39 -12.77 -9.42 -5.02
N THR A 40 -11.54 -9.40 -4.49
CA THR A 40 -10.46 -8.52 -4.91
C THR A 40 -9.89 -8.89 -6.28
N THR A 41 -9.38 -7.92 -6.99
CA THR A 41 -8.82 -8.07 -8.35
C THR A 41 -7.48 -8.79 -8.33
N THR A 42 -6.65 -8.55 -7.32
CA THR A 42 -5.28 -9.03 -7.25
C THR A 42 -5.15 -10.39 -6.55
N ASP A 43 -6.06 -10.74 -5.63
CA ASP A 43 -6.09 -12.04 -4.96
C ASP A 43 -7.02 -13.02 -5.71
N TYR A 44 -6.67 -13.38 -6.94
CA TYR A 44 -7.50 -14.21 -7.80
C TYR A 44 -7.22 -15.72 -7.66
N THR A 45 -6.09 -16.11 -7.05
CA THR A 45 -5.73 -17.52 -6.89
C THR A 45 -6.58 -18.19 -5.79
N PRO A 46 -6.86 -19.52 -5.90
CA PRO A 46 -7.58 -20.24 -4.86
C PRO A 46 -6.92 -20.14 -3.48
N GLU A 47 -5.59 -20.19 -3.45
CA GLU A 47 -4.79 -20.09 -2.22
C GLU A 47 -4.93 -18.71 -1.56
N ALA A 48 -4.86 -17.63 -2.37
CA ALA A 48 -5.03 -16.27 -1.88
C ALA A 48 -6.41 -16.07 -1.25
N LYS A 49 -7.45 -16.60 -1.90
CA LYS A 49 -8.83 -16.54 -1.40
C LYS A 49 -9.03 -17.38 -0.14
N LEU A 50 -8.46 -18.59 -0.09
CA LEU A 50 -8.56 -19.50 1.05
C LEU A 50 -7.89 -18.90 2.30
N HIS A 51 -6.68 -18.36 2.13
CA HIS A 51 -5.90 -17.80 3.23
C HIS A 51 -6.18 -16.31 3.47
N ARG A 52 -7.03 -15.67 2.64
CA ARG A 52 -7.35 -14.23 2.69
C ARG A 52 -6.09 -13.36 2.74
N THR A 53 -5.10 -13.72 1.95
CA THR A 53 -3.80 -13.05 1.89
C THR A 53 -3.22 -13.15 0.49
N THR A 54 -2.53 -12.10 0.07
CA THR A 54 -1.81 -12.08 -1.21
C THR A 54 -0.62 -13.04 -1.14
N VAL A 55 -0.55 -14.00 -2.04
CA VAL A 55 0.54 -14.99 -2.13
C VAL A 55 1.42 -14.78 -3.36
N ARG A 56 0.92 -14.05 -4.37
CA ARG A 56 1.64 -13.68 -5.59
C ARG A 56 1.36 -12.22 -5.91
N THR A 57 2.31 -11.58 -6.59
CA THR A 57 2.13 -10.21 -7.08
C THR A 57 0.99 -10.14 -8.09
N GLY A 58 -0.06 -9.43 -7.74
CA GLY A 58 -1.20 -9.14 -8.62
C GLY A 58 -0.96 -7.87 -9.43
N VAL A 59 -1.43 -7.83 -10.68
CA VAL A 59 -1.33 -6.65 -11.54
C VAL A 59 -2.71 -6.03 -11.74
N ALA A 60 -2.87 -4.77 -11.36
CA ALA A 60 -4.11 -4.02 -11.46
C ALA A 60 -3.94 -2.78 -12.35
N PRO A 61 -4.44 -2.80 -13.61
CA PRO A 61 -4.35 -1.66 -14.51
C PRO A 61 -5.43 -0.62 -14.19
N LEU A 62 -5.06 0.66 -14.22
CA LEU A 62 -5.99 1.78 -14.11
C LEU A 62 -5.58 2.94 -15.03
N ARG A 63 -6.48 3.91 -15.19
CA ARG A 63 -6.20 5.17 -15.90
C ARG A 63 -6.47 6.35 -14.98
N PHE A 64 -5.54 7.27 -14.93
CA PHE A 64 -5.68 8.48 -14.15
C PHE A 64 -5.07 9.68 -14.89
N ARG A 65 -5.84 10.74 -15.08
CA ARG A 65 -5.42 11.99 -15.77
C ARG A 65 -4.68 11.74 -17.09
N GLY A 66 -5.19 10.83 -17.92
CA GLY A 66 -4.59 10.49 -19.22
C GLY A 66 -3.38 9.54 -19.18
N HIS A 67 -2.92 9.15 -17.98
CA HIS A 67 -1.87 8.17 -17.79
C HIS A 67 -2.44 6.76 -17.59
N ARG A 68 -1.69 5.75 -18.07
CA ARG A 68 -1.93 4.34 -17.72
C ARG A 68 -1.01 3.99 -16.55
N VAL A 69 -1.58 3.50 -15.48
CA VAL A 69 -0.85 3.07 -14.29
C VAL A 69 -1.12 1.59 -14.06
N PHE A 70 -0.06 0.84 -13.82
CA PHE A 70 -0.14 -0.56 -13.39
C PHE A 70 0.27 -0.61 -11.92
N LEU A 71 -0.66 -1.02 -11.06
CA LEU A 71 -0.37 -1.30 -9.67
C LEU A 71 0.09 -2.75 -9.55
N LEU A 72 1.23 -2.97 -8.92
CA LEU A 72 1.74 -4.30 -8.58
C LEU A 72 1.48 -4.51 -7.09
N ASP A 73 0.41 -5.22 -6.76
CA ASP A 73 0.04 -5.53 -5.38
C ASP A 73 0.85 -6.73 -4.90
N ALA A 74 1.92 -6.48 -4.15
CA ALA A 74 2.86 -7.49 -3.71
C ALA A 74 2.43 -8.13 -2.37
N PRO A 75 2.76 -9.42 -2.13
CA PRO A 75 2.58 -10.06 -0.84
C PRO A 75 3.27 -9.30 0.29
N GLY A 76 2.69 -9.33 1.49
CA GLY A 76 3.28 -8.68 2.67
C GLY A 76 3.94 -9.64 3.65
N SER A 77 3.78 -10.95 3.47
CA SER A 77 4.42 -11.97 4.31
C SER A 77 5.91 -12.11 3.97
N GLY A 78 6.72 -12.34 5.02
CA GLY A 78 8.15 -12.58 4.88
C GLY A 78 8.52 -13.82 4.06
N ASP A 79 7.59 -14.75 3.87
CA ASP A 79 7.80 -15.96 3.07
C ASP A 79 7.90 -15.68 1.56
N PHE A 80 7.41 -14.52 1.12
CA PHE A 80 7.35 -14.12 -0.29
C PHE A 80 8.33 -12.99 -0.66
N VAL A 81 9.53 -12.98 -0.07
CA VAL A 81 10.54 -11.94 -0.32
C VAL A 81 10.90 -11.81 -1.81
N GLY A 82 10.93 -12.94 -2.53
CA GLY A 82 11.19 -12.95 -3.97
C GLY A 82 10.12 -12.20 -4.78
N GLU A 83 8.85 -12.33 -4.40
CA GLU A 83 7.73 -11.61 -5.04
C GLU A 83 7.83 -10.09 -4.80
N ILE A 84 8.16 -9.69 -3.56
CA ILE A 84 8.33 -8.27 -3.21
C ILE A 84 9.46 -7.66 -4.04
N ARG A 85 10.59 -8.36 -4.13
CA ARG A 85 11.74 -7.90 -4.91
C ARG A 85 11.41 -7.82 -6.39
N GLY A 86 10.78 -8.85 -6.97
CA GLY A 86 10.37 -8.86 -8.37
C GLY A 86 9.40 -7.73 -8.71
N ALA A 87 8.43 -7.43 -7.83
CA ALA A 87 7.52 -6.31 -8.00
C ALA A 87 8.25 -4.96 -7.99
N LEU A 88 9.21 -4.78 -7.08
CA LEU A 88 10.00 -3.55 -7.00
C LEU A 88 10.94 -3.38 -8.21
N GLU A 89 11.58 -4.46 -8.67
CA GLU A 89 12.45 -4.42 -9.87
C GLU A 89 11.68 -4.06 -11.15
N ALA A 90 10.38 -4.40 -11.21
CA ALA A 90 9.50 -4.10 -12.35
C ALA A 90 8.81 -2.72 -12.25
N ALA A 91 9.01 -1.98 -11.16
CA ALA A 91 8.29 -0.74 -10.89
C ALA A 91 9.10 0.52 -11.18
N ASP A 92 8.41 1.61 -11.54
CA ASP A 92 8.97 2.96 -11.63
C ASP A 92 9.04 3.65 -10.25
N ALA A 93 8.21 3.22 -9.29
CA ALA A 93 8.13 3.76 -7.94
C ALA A 93 7.56 2.74 -6.95
N ALA A 94 7.86 2.92 -5.67
CA ALA A 94 7.33 2.13 -4.58
C ALA A 94 6.36 2.93 -3.72
N LEU A 95 5.18 2.37 -3.48
CA LEU A 95 4.20 2.85 -2.52
C LEU A 95 4.18 1.90 -1.32
N VAL A 96 4.68 2.36 -0.18
CA VAL A 96 4.84 1.56 1.03
C VAL A 96 3.66 1.78 1.96
N ALA A 97 2.81 0.78 2.11
CA ALA A 97 1.63 0.85 2.96
C ALA A 97 1.98 0.55 4.42
N VAL A 98 1.60 1.44 5.32
CA VAL A 98 1.77 1.32 6.77
C VAL A 98 0.42 1.49 7.46
N SER A 99 0.05 0.54 8.32
CA SER A 99 -1.17 0.65 9.13
C SER A 99 -0.96 1.64 10.27
N ALA A 100 -1.85 2.61 10.45
CA ALA A 100 -1.81 3.54 11.59
C ALA A 100 -1.89 2.81 12.94
N GLU A 101 -2.62 1.71 12.98
CA GLU A 101 -2.81 0.89 14.17
C GLU A 101 -1.53 0.09 14.54
N ALA A 102 -0.81 -0.43 13.53
CA ALA A 102 0.30 -1.35 13.74
C ALA A 102 1.69 -0.68 13.68
N GLY A 103 1.78 0.55 13.17
CA GLY A 103 3.04 1.27 13.02
C GLY A 103 4.00 0.66 12.00
N VAL A 104 5.27 0.99 12.12
CA VAL A 104 6.34 0.42 11.30
C VAL A 104 6.60 -1.02 11.73
N GLN A 105 6.61 -1.93 10.76
CA GLN A 105 6.82 -3.36 10.99
C GLN A 105 7.96 -3.87 10.11
N VAL A 106 8.52 -5.02 10.46
CA VAL A 106 9.67 -5.64 9.75
C VAL A 106 9.47 -5.75 8.23
N GLY A 107 8.26 -6.05 7.77
CA GLY A 107 7.94 -6.08 6.33
C GLY A 107 7.98 -4.70 5.68
N THR A 108 7.66 -3.65 6.42
CA THR A 108 7.77 -2.25 5.97
C THR A 108 9.25 -1.87 5.78
N GLU A 109 10.08 -2.11 6.78
CA GLU A 109 11.52 -1.82 6.76
C GLU A 109 12.22 -2.56 5.62
N ARG A 110 11.91 -3.86 5.45
CA ARG A 110 12.46 -4.67 4.36
C ARG A 110 12.10 -4.11 2.99
N ALA A 111 10.82 -3.81 2.76
CA ALA A 111 10.36 -3.26 1.50
C ALA A 111 11.00 -1.90 1.20
N TRP A 112 11.10 -1.04 2.22
CA TRP A 112 11.76 0.26 2.13
C TRP A 112 13.23 0.13 1.75
N THR A 113 13.98 -0.73 2.44
CA THR A 113 15.40 -0.98 2.19
C THR A 113 15.64 -1.55 0.79
N VAL A 114 14.78 -2.48 0.32
CA VAL A 114 14.92 -3.03 -1.05
C VAL A 114 14.67 -1.95 -2.08
N ALA A 115 13.61 -1.15 -1.93
CA ALA A 115 13.30 -0.05 -2.83
C ALA A 115 14.42 1.01 -2.84
N GLU A 116 15.04 1.28 -1.70
CA GLU A 116 16.20 2.17 -1.59
C GLU A 116 17.41 1.67 -2.36
N ARG A 117 17.77 0.41 -2.19
CA ARG A 117 18.88 -0.23 -2.90
C ARG A 117 18.69 -0.25 -4.42
N LEU A 118 17.44 -0.29 -4.87
CA LEU A 118 17.07 -0.19 -6.28
C LEU A 118 16.99 1.26 -6.79
N GLY A 119 17.21 2.25 -5.93
CA GLY A 119 17.11 3.67 -6.28
C GLY A 119 15.72 4.12 -6.67
N LEU A 120 14.67 3.41 -6.25
CA LEU A 120 13.29 3.74 -6.60
C LEU A 120 12.79 4.97 -5.81
N PRO A 121 12.07 5.90 -6.46
CA PRO A 121 11.24 6.86 -5.76
C PRO A 121 10.28 6.13 -4.81
N ARG A 122 10.14 6.62 -3.58
CA ARG A 122 9.38 5.97 -2.53
C ARG A 122 8.39 6.94 -1.89
N MET A 123 7.19 6.45 -1.60
CA MET A 123 6.18 7.17 -0.83
C MET A 123 5.59 6.22 0.22
N VAL A 124 5.36 6.73 1.42
CA VAL A 124 4.58 6.02 2.44
C VAL A 124 3.11 6.42 2.30
N VAL A 125 2.22 5.45 2.37
CA VAL A 125 0.79 5.68 2.55
C VAL A 125 0.34 5.09 3.88
N VAL A 126 -0.21 5.93 4.73
CA VAL A 126 -0.79 5.52 6.01
C VAL A 126 -2.22 5.04 5.78
N THR A 127 -2.50 3.83 6.18
CA THR A 127 -3.80 3.17 6.05
C THR A 127 -4.46 2.99 7.41
N LYS A 128 -5.74 2.65 7.44
CA LYS A 128 -6.51 2.35 8.66
C LYS A 128 -6.52 3.47 9.70
N LEU A 129 -6.44 4.71 9.26
CA LEU A 129 -6.56 5.88 10.15
C LEU A 129 -7.92 5.95 10.86
N ASP A 130 -8.93 5.26 10.33
CA ASP A 130 -10.26 5.10 10.91
C ASP A 130 -10.29 4.18 12.14
N LYS A 131 -9.27 3.37 12.34
CA LYS A 131 -9.17 2.44 13.47
C LYS A 131 -8.44 3.01 14.69
N GLY A 132 -8.04 4.27 14.62
CA GLY A 132 -7.29 4.96 15.67
C GLY A 132 -5.79 4.97 15.40
N GLY A 133 -5.05 5.44 16.39
CA GLY A 133 -3.60 5.66 16.32
C GLY A 133 -3.26 7.14 16.37
N ASP A 134 -2.14 7.46 16.99
CA ASP A 134 -1.60 8.81 16.99
C ASP A 134 -0.77 9.02 15.71
N TYR A 135 -1.27 9.86 14.81
CA TYR A 135 -0.60 10.17 13.56
C TYR A 135 0.78 10.79 13.77
N TYR A 136 0.93 11.66 14.75
CA TYR A 136 2.21 12.33 15.00
C TYR A 136 3.25 11.37 15.59
N ALA A 137 2.84 10.50 16.52
CA ALA A 137 3.68 9.44 17.02
C ALA A 137 4.11 8.47 15.90
N LEU A 138 3.19 8.12 15.00
CA LEU A 138 3.51 7.31 13.83
C LEU A 138 4.48 8.02 12.88
N LEU A 139 4.32 9.32 12.66
CA LEU A 139 5.23 10.10 11.79
C LEU A 139 6.65 10.12 12.35
N GLU A 140 6.81 10.24 13.66
CA GLU A 140 8.12 10.17 14.32
C GLU A 140 8.71 8.77 14.25
N ASP A 141 7.91 7.72 14.42
CA ASP A 141 8.33 6.32 14.24
C ASP A 141 8.81 6.07 12.79
N LEU A 142 8.05 6.53 11.79
CA LEU A 142 8.44 6.48 10.39
C LEU A 142 9.78 7.19 10.12
N ARG A 143 9.98 8.38 10.70
CA ARG A 143 11.21 9.16 10.54
C ARG A 143 12.42 8.51 11.20
N SER A 144 12.23 7.98 12.39
CA SER A 144 13.31 7.33 13.14
C SER A 144 13.77 6.03 12.48
N THR A 145 12.83 5.29 11.84
CA THR A 145 13.11 3.97 11.28
C THR A 145 13.49 4.01 9.80
N LEU A 146 12.79 4.84 9.01
CA LEU A 146 12.93 4.86 7.54
C LEU A 146 13.74 6.05 7.02
N GLY A 147 14.11 7.00 7.90
CA GLY A 147 14.82 8.22 7.54
C GLY A 147 13.92 9.43 7.30
N PRO A 148 14.42 10.50 6.69
CA PRO A 148 13.68 11.75 6.55
C PRO A 148 12.45 11.56 5.66
N ILE A 149 11.26 11.71 6.26
CA ILE A 149 9.96 11.67 5.59
C ILE A 149 9.27 13.00 5.77
N LEU A 150 8.80 13.56 4.65
CA LEU A 150 7.98 14.77 4.62
C LEU A 150 6.52 14.40 4.41
N PRO A 151 5.59 14.80 5.30
CA PRO A 151 4.17 14.59 5.07
C PRO A 151 3.72 15.45 3.88
N ILE A 152 2.97 14.86 2.98
CA ILE A 152 2.34 15.56 1.84
C ILE A 152 0.91 15.93 2.23
N ASP A 153 0.31 15.12 3.10
CA ASP A 153 -1.09 15.23 3.50
C ASP A 153 -1.21 14.92 5.00
N LEU A 154 -2.07 15.64 5.69
CA LEU A 154 -2.27 15.51 7.13
C LEU A 154 -3.73 15.14 7.42
N PRO A 155 -4.00 14.26 8.39
CA PRO A 155 -5.37 13.98 8.81
C PRO A 155 -5.94 15.17 9.59
N LEU A 156 -7.17 15.57 9.24
CA LEU A 156 -7.95 16.52 10.04
C LEU A 156 -8.68 15.80 11.15
N TYR A 157 -8.62 16.36 12.35
CA TYR A 157 -9.38 15.90 13.52
C TYR A 157 -10.33 17.01 13.99
N GLU A 158 -11.59 16.68 14.21
CA GLU A 158 -12.59 17.56 14.80
C GLU A 158 -13.24 16.83 15.99
N GLY A 159 -13.23 17.47 17.17
CA GLY A 159 -13.76 16.86 18.38
C GLY A 159 -13.06 15.58 18.84
N GLY A 160 -11.82 15.32 18.36
CA GLY A 160 -11.08 14.10 18.65
C GLY A 160 -11.33 12.98 17.62
N GLU A 161 -12.25 13.17 16.67
CA GLU A 161 -12.51 12.26 15.56
C GLU A 161 -11.88 12.76 14.26
N ARG A 162 -11.39 11.84 13.44
CA ARG A 162 -10.84 12.17 12.13
C ARG A 162 -11.96 12.49 11.14
N VAL A 163 -11.95 13.69 10.55
CA VAL A 163 -12.97 14.16 9.60
C VAL A 163 -12.53 14.18 8.15
N GLY A 164 -11.22 14.07 7.87
CA GLY A 164 -10.72 14.02 6.49
C GLY A 164 -9.23 14.33 6.36
N PRO A 165 -8.70 14.35 5.14
CA PRO A 165 -7.40 14.96 4.87
C PRO A 165 -7.51 16.48 4.96
N MET A 166 -6.39 17.14 5.26
CA MET A 166 -6.23 18.58 5.04
C MET A 166 -5.93 18.78 3.54
N ASP A 167 -6.81 19.50 2.85
CA ASP A 167 -6.57 19.91 1.45
C ASP A 167 -5.50 20.98 1.35
#